data_e87a0393d7ddd8429172ccfff2351546
#
_entry.id   e87a0393d7ddd8429172ccfff2351546
#
_cell.length_a   1.000
_cell.length_b   1.000
_cell.length_c   1.000
_cell.angle_alpha   90.00
_cell.angle_beta   90.00
_cell.angle_gamma   90.00
#
_symmetry.space_group_name_H-M   'P 1'
#
loop_
_entity.id
_entity.type
_entity.pdbx_description
1 polymer ?
#
loop_
_entity_poly.entity_id
_entity_poly.type
_entity_poly.pdbx_seq_one_letter_code
_entity_poly.pdbx_strand_id
1 'polypeptide(L)'
;MEHISRDEAFTLLKKYNKDPFHIQHALTVEAVMKWYANELGYSEDAEYWGIVGLLHDIDFELYPEEHCIKAPELLREGGVSEDIIHGVVSHGYGITVDIAPEHEMEKVLFAADELTGLIWAAALMRPSKSTKDMELKSLKKKYKSKGFAAGCSREVIERGAEQLGWELQKLLTMTLQAMADCEDEIKSEMDAEEIGRAHV
;
A
#
# COMPACT_ATOMS: atom_id res chain seq x y z
N MET A 1 12.55 9.39 -18.04
CA MET A 1 11.14 9.46 -18.48
C MET A 1 10.39 10.32 -17.47
N GLU A 2 9.55 11.23 -17.93
CA GLU A 2 8.76 12.05 -17.02
C GLU A 2 7.60 11.18 -16.55
N HIS A 3 7.51 10.97 -15.23
CA HIS A 3 6.40 10.22 -14.63
C HIS A 3 5.18 11.12 -14.47
N ILE A 4 4.00 10.48 -14.41
CA ILE A 4 2.76 11.15 -14.00
C ILE A 4 2.95 11.84 -12.63
N SER A 5 2.43 13.04 -12.45
CA SER A 5 2.49 13.70 -11.15
C SER A 5 1.60 13.02 -10.10
N ARG A 6 1.88 13.26 -8.83
CA ARG A 6 1.07 12.72 -7.73
C ARG A 6 -0.41 13.14 -7.83
N ASP A 7 -0.68 14.39 -8.20
CA ASP A 7 -2.05 14.90 -8.32
C ASP A 7 -2.82 14.26 -9.49
N GLU A 8 -2.14 14.05 -10.61
CA GLU A 8 -2.71 13.32 -11.75
C GLU A 8 -2.98 11.85 -11.39
N ALA A 9 -2.04 11.21 -10.69
CA ALA A 9 -2.20 9.83 -10.22
C ALA A 9 -3.38 9.69 -9.25
N PHE A 10 -3.52 10.62 -8.31
CA PHE A 10 -4.65 10.60 -7.37
C PHE A 10 -5.99 10.87 -8.06
N THR A 11 -6.02 11.75 -9.04
CA THR A 11 -7.20 11.97 -9.88
C THR A 11 -7.57 10.71 -10.65
N LEU A 12 -6.59 10.03 -11.22
CA LEU A 12 -6.80 8.76 -11.92
C LEU A 12 -7.33 7.67 -10.98
N LEU A 13 -6.74 7.52 -9.79
CA LEU A 13 -7.23 6.58 -8.77
C LEU A 13 -8.70 6.82 -8.45
N LYS A 14 -9.08 8.08 -8.20
CA LYS A 14 -10.46 8.47 -7.85
C LYS A 14 -11.47 8.30 -8.98
N LYS A 15 -11.02 8.13 -10.21
CA LYS A 15 -11.89 7.76 -11.33
C LYS A 15 -12.48 6.36 -11.15
N TYR A 16 -11.69 5.43 -10.60
CA TYR A 16 -12.06 4.01 -10.45
C TYR A 16 -12.34 3.58 -9.00
N ASN A 17 -12.02 4.42 -8.03
CA ASN A 17 -12.18 4.12 -6.60
C ASN A 17 -12.96 5.24 -5.92
N LYS A 18 -14.09 4.89 -5.30
CA LYS A 18 -15.00 5.82 -4.60
C LYS A 18 -15.17 5.48 -3.12
N ASP A 19 -14.96 4.23 -2.75
CA ASP A 19 -15.10 3.79 -1.36
C ASP A 19 -14.00 4.42 -0.50
N PRO A 20 -14.36 5.11 0.61
CA PRO A 20 -13.38 5.67 1.54
C PRO A 20 -12.36 4.66 2.06
N PHE A 21 -12.75 3.40 2.22
CA PHE A 21 -11.84 2.34 2.62
C PHE A 21 -10.71 2.12 1.61
N HIS A 22 -11.05 2.04 0.32
CA HIS A 22 -10.05 1.87 -0.75
C HIS A 22 -9.17 3.11 -0.92
N ILE A 23 -9.72 4.31 -0.79
CA ILE A 23 -8.95 5.56 -0.83
C ILE A 23 -7.97 5.62 0.35
N GLN A 24 -8.41 5.27 1.55
CA GLN A 24 -7.54 5.25 2.73
C GLN A 24 -6.41 4.23 2.59
N HIS A 25 -6.71 3.03 2.07
CA HIS A 25 -5.68 2.03 1.81
C HIS A 25 -4.65 2.53 0.81
N ALA A 26 -5.09 3.13 -0.29
CA ALA A 26 -4.20 3.70 -1.30
C ALA A 26 -3.29 4.79 -0.72
N LEU A 27 -3.83 5.72 0.05
CA LEU A 27 -3.06 6.76 0.73
C LEU A 27 -2.09 6.20 1.78
N THR A 28 -2.50 5.16 2.48
CA THR A 28 -1.65 4.46 3.46
C THR A 28 -0.44 3.82 2.76
N VAL A 29 -0.67 3.08 1.69
CA VAL A 29 0.42 2.42 0.95
C VAL A 29 1.31 3.44 0.26
N GLU A 30 0.77 4.54 -0.29
CA GLU A 30 1.58 5.67 -0.78
C GLU A 30 2.54 6.19 0.28
N ALA A 31 2.03 6.53 1.45
CA ALA A 31 2.83 7.08 2.53
C ALA A 31 3.89 6.10 3.06
N VAL A 32 3.52 4.84 3.23
CA VAL A 32 4.43 3.78 3.66
C VAL A 32 5.53 3.56 2.63
N MET A 33 5.22 3.57 1.33
CA MET A 33 6.22 3.43 0.27
C MET A 33 7.21 4.59 0.25
N LYS A 34 6.76 5.83 0.41
CA LYS A 34 7.63 7.00 0.56
C LYS A 34 8.55 6.89 1.78
N TRP A 35 7.98 6.45 2.90
CA TRP A 35 8.73 6.22 4.14
C TRP A 35 9.85 5.19 3.91
N TYR A 36 9.54 4.06 3.26
CA TYR A 36 10.53 3.03 2.93
C TYR A 36 11.61 3.55 1.96
N ALA A 37 11.22 4.32 0.95
CA ALA A 37 12.20 4.92 0.03
C ALA A 37 13.24 5.74 0.80
N ASN A 38 12.79 6.57 1.75
CA ASN A 38 13.70 7.36 2.57
C ASN A 38 14.59 6.50 3.47
N GLU A 39 14.04 5.49 4.14
CA GLU A 39 14.79 4.61 5.03
C GLU A 39 15.81 3.72 4.31
N LEU A 40 15.51 3.33 3.08
CA LEU A 40 16.36 2.42 2.30
C LEU A 40 17.38 3.13 1.38
N GLY A 41 17.44 4.47 1.45
CA GLY A 41 18.42 5.25 0.68
C GLY A 41 17.96 5.67 -0.72
N TYR A 42 16.66 5.62 -1.01
CA TYR A 42 16.03 6.03 -2.27
C TYR A 42 15.23 7.34 -2.13
N SER A 43 15.71 8.29 -1.33
CA SER A 43 14.96 9.52 -1.03
C SER A 43 14.64 10.34 -2.29
N GLU A 44 15.51 10.30 -3.29
CA GLU A 44 15.27 11.00 -4.57
C GLU A 44 14.11 10.38 -5.38
N ASP A 45 13.81 9.09 -5.14
CA ASP A 45 12.75 8.34 -5.81
C ASP A 45 11.49 8.20 -4.93
N ALA A 46 11.42 8.88 -3.78
CA ALA A 46 10.33 8.69 -2.83
C ALA A 46 8.97 9.00 -3.44
N GLU A 47 8.85 10.02 -4.28
CA GLU A 47 7.60 10.33 -4.97
C GLU A 47 7.20 9.22 -5.95
N TYR A 48 8.16 8.68 -6.71
CA TYR A 48 7.94 7.55 -7.61
C TYR A 48 7.44 6.30 -6.85
N TRP A 49 8.10 5.95 -5.74
CA TRP A 49 7.64 4.86 -4.87
C TRP A 49 6.23 5.10 -4.34
N GLY A 50 5.94 6.34 -3.96
CA GLY A 50 4.61 6.73 -3.50
C GLY A 50 3.54 6.59 -4.56
N ILE A 51 3.80 7.01 -5.80
CA ILE A 51 2.85 6.90 -6.92
C ILE A 51 2.53 5.43 -7.22
N VAL A 52 3.52 4.55 -7.22
CA VAL A 52 3.28 3.11 -7.39
C VAL A 52 2.39 2.58 -6.26
N GLY A 53 2.68 2.96 -5.02
CA GLY A 53 1.84 2.60 -3.87
C GLY A 53 0.42 3.15 -3.96
N LEU A 54 0.26 4.39 -4.40
CA LEU A 54 -1.06 5.02 -4.56
C LEU A 54 -1.93 4.31 -5.60
N LEU A 55 -1.32 3.80 -6.67
CA LEU A 55 -2.01 3.20 -7.80
C LEU A 55 -2.12 1.67 -7.74
N HIS A 56 -1.50 1.00 -6.75
CA HIS A 56 -1.35 -0.45 -6.77
C HIS A 56 -2.68 -1.22 -6.86
N ASP A 57 -3.73 -0.73 -6.24
CA ASP A 57 -5.06 -1.35 -6.22
C ASP A 57 -6.09 -0.63 -7.13
N ILE A 58 -5.64 0.10 -8.17
CA ILE A 58 -6.51 0.92 -9.00
C ILE A 58 -7.72 0.16 -9.57
N ASP A 59 -7.57 -1.13 -9.84
CA ASP A 59 -8.60 -1.99 -10.44
C ASP A 59 -9.46 -2.75 -9.41
N PHE A 60 -9.07 -2.77 -8.14
CA PHE A 60 -9.64 -3.69 -7.15
C PHE A 60 -11.13 -3.41 -6.85
N GLU A 61 -11.55 -2.14 -6.79
CA GLU A 61 -12.94 -1.81 -6.45
C GLU A 61 -13.92 -2.21 -7.55
N LEU A 62 -13.60 -1.95 -8.81
CA LEU A 62 -14.47 -2.21 -9.95
C LEU A 62 -14.25 -3.57 -10.62
N TYR A 63 -13.04 -4.12 -10.50
CA TYR A 63 -12.65 -5.36 -11.19
C TYR A 63 -11.93 -6.33 -10.22
N PRO A 64 -12.56 -6.70 -9.08
CA PRO A 64 -11.89 -7.53 -8.06
C PRO A 64 -11.46 -8.90 -8.58
N GLU A 65 -12.21 -9.48 -9.52
CA GLU A 65 -11.88 -10.76 -10.15
C GLU A 65 -10.76 -10.67 -11.19
N GLU A 66 -10.42 -9.45 -11.61
CA GLU A 66 -9.35 -9.15 -12.57
C GLU A 66 -8.23 -8.30 -11.95
N HIS A 67 -8.07 -8.40 -10.63
CA HIS A 67 -7.07 -7.63 -9.90
C HIS A 67 -5.65 -7.88 -10.43
N CYS A 68 -4.90 -6.81 -10.68
CA CYS A 68 -3.60 -6.76 -11.37
C CYS A 68 -3.66 -7.13 -12.87
N ILE A 69 -4.74 -7.73 -13.35
CA ILE A 69 -4.94 -8.06 -14.78
C ILE A 69 -5.52 -6.86 -15.53
N LYS A 70 -6.48 -6.16 -14.91
CA LYS A 70 -7.11 -4.97 -15.50
C LYS A 70 -6.28 -3.71 -15.32
N ALA A 71 -5.46 -3.62 -14.28
CA ALA A 71 -4.67 -2.45 -13.95
C ALA A 71 -3.82 -1.90 -15.13
N PRO A 72 -3.11 -2.71 -15.94
CA PRO A 72 -2.34 -2.18 -17.07
C PRO A 72 -3.15 -1.36 -18.06
N GLU A 73 -4.36 -1.80 -18.39
CA GLU A 73 -5.26 -1.07 -19.30
C GLU A 73 -5.64 0.28 -18.73
N LEU A 74 -6.12 0.31 -17.47
CA LEU A 74 -6.54 1.54 -16.79
C LEU A 74 -5.40 2.55 -16.64
N LEU A 75 -4.22 2.05 -16.33
CA LEU A 75 -3.01 2.87 -16.13
C LEU A 75 -2.51 3.45 -17.47
N ARG A 76 -2.46 2.65 -18.54
CA ARG A 76 -2.07 3.14 -19.87
C ARG A 76 -3.04 4.19 -20.40
N GLU A 77 -4.33 4.00 -20.23
CA GLU A 77 -5.36 5.00 -20.59
C GLU A 77 -5.17 6.31 -19.81
N GLY A 78 -4.67 6.23 -18.56
CA GLY A 78 -4.32 7.36 -17.73
C GLY A 78 -2.96 8.01 -18.04
N GLY A 79 -2.23 7.51 -19.02
CA GLY A 79 -0.91 8.03 -19.40
C GLY A 79 0.23 7.64 -18.47
N VAL A 80 0.06 6.56 -17.69
CA VAL A 80 1.07 6.06 -16.75
C VAL A 80 2.16 5.28 -17.50
N SER A 81 3.42 5.46 -17.10
CA SER A 81 4.57 4.81 -17.71
C SER A 81 4.67 3.31 -17.37
N GLU A 82 5.30 2.53 -18.27
CA GLU A 82 5.38 1.07 -18.14
C GLU A 82 6.17 0.59 -16.90
N ASP A 83 7.11 1.37 -16.40
CA ASP A 83 7.84 1.08 -15.16
C ASP A 83 6.94 1.16 -13.92
N ILE A 84 6.06 2.17 -13.86
CA ILE A 84 5.03 2.26 -12.81
C ILE A 84 4.04 1.10 -12.94
N ILE A 85 3.61 0.78 -14.18
CA ILE A 85 2.68 -0.32 -14.43
C ILE A 85 3.28 -1.65 -13.97
N HIS A 86 4.55 -1.92 -14.29
CA HIS A 86 5.25 -3.11 -13.82
C HIS A 86 5.30 -3.16 -12.28
N GLY A 87 5.61 -2.04 -11.64
CA GLY A 87 5.61 -1.91 -10.19
C GLY A 87 4.26 -2.23 -9.57
N VAL A 88 3.19 -1.70 -10.15
CA VAL A 88 1.81 -2.00 -9.70
C VAL A 88 1.48 -3.48 -9.88
N VAL A 89 1.67 -4.03 -11.08
CA VAL A 89 1.23 -5.39 -11.42
C VAL A 89 2.00 -6.46 -10.64
N SER A 90 3.29 -6.24 -10.38
CA SER A 90 4.15 -7.23 -9.71
C SER A 90 3.73 -7.53 -8.26
N HIS A 91 2.90 -6.69 -7.61
CA HIS A 91 2.40 -7.04 -6.27
C HIS A 91 1.39 -8.20 -6.29
N GLY A 92 0.83 -8.55 -7.44
CA GLY A 92 -0.02 -9.73 -7.64
C GLY A 92 0.72 -11.01 -8.00
N TYR A 93 2.06 -11.00 -7.98
CA TYR A 93 2.88 -12.16 -8.37
C TYR A 93 2.56 -13.44 -7.59
N GLY A 94 2.30 -14.51 -8.34
CA GLY A 94 1.96 -15.81 -7.78
C GLY A 94 0.57 -15.88 -7.14
N ILE A 95 -0.27 -14.85 -7.34
CA ILE A 95 -1.66 -14.79 -6.88
C ILE A 95 -2.57 -14.64 -8.10
N THR A 96 -2.46 -13.53 -8.83
CA THR A 96 -3.28 -13.21 -10.00
C THR A 96 -2.47 -13.14 -11.29
N VAL A 97 -1.17 -12.86 -11.20
CA VAL A 97 -0.26 -12.70 -12.35
C VAL A 97 1.07 -13.43 -12.12
N ASP A 98 1.78 -13.71 -13.22
CA ASP A 98 3.14 -14.28 -13.21
C ASP A 98 4.20 -13.24 -13.60
N ILE A 99 4.12 -12.08 -12.98
CA ILE A 99 5.07 -10.97 -13.15
C ILE A 99 5.74 -10.71 -11.81
N ALA A 100 7.00 -11.16 -11.69
CA ALA A 100 7.73 -11.10 -10.44
C ALA A 100 8.23 -9.68 -10.10
N PRO A 101 8.27 -9.31 -8.81
CA PRO A 101 8.97 -8.12 -8.37
C PRO A 101 10.47 -8.21 -8.69
N GLU A 102 11.00 -7.21 -9.37
CA GLU A 102 12.42 -7.13 -9.78
C GLU A 102 13.16 -6.07 -8.96
N HIS A 103 12.62 -4.85 -8.93
CA HIS A 103 13.19 -3.74 -8.19
C HIS A 103 12.90 -3.84 -6.68
N GLU A 104 13.79 -3.30 -5.83
CA GLU A 104 13.59 -3.30 -4.36
C GLU A 104 12.27 -2.62 -3.98
N MET A 105 11.88 -1.53 -4.66
CA MET A 105 10.58 -0.90 -4.51
C MET A 105 9.42 -1.89 -4.67
N GLU A 106 9.45 -2.71 -5.70
CA GLU A 106 8.41 -3.71 -5.98
C GLU A 106 8.35 -4.80 -4.92
N LYS A 107 9.52 -5.22 -4.42
CA LYS A 107 9.63 -6.19 -3.32
C LYS A 107 9.09 -5.61 -2.00
N VAL A 108 9.32 -4.33 -1.75
CA VAL A 108 8.76 -3.62 -0.59
C VAL A 108 7.25 -3.53 -0.70
N LEU A 109 6.71 -3.14 -1.84
CA LEU A 109 5.26 -3.09 -2.06
C LEU A 109 4.62 -4.47 -1.83
N PHE A 110 5.19 -5.51 -2.43
CA PHE A 110 4.73 -6.89 -2.27
C PHE A 110 4.71 -7.33 -0.80
N ALA A 111 5.73 -6.96 -0.03
CA ALA A 111 5.87 -7.34 1.37
C ALA A 111 4.96 -6.53 2.32
N ALA A 112 4.77 -5.24 2.04
CA ALA A 112 4.14 -4.30 2.96
C ALA A 112 2.63 -4.14 2.75
N ASP A 113 2.11 -4.34 1.54
CA ASP A 113 0.72 -4.08 1.20
C ASP A 113 -0.27 -4.77 2.14
N GLU A 114 -0.30 -6.08 2.15
CA GLU A 114 -1.18 -6.87 3.05
C GLU A 114 -0.93 -6.56 4.53
N LEU A 115 0.31 -6.31 4.89
CA LEU A 115 0.69 -6.00 6.27
C LEU A 115 0.13 -4.66 6.73
N THR A 116 0.04 -3.65 5.87
CA THR A 116 -0.60 -2.37 6.22
C THR A 116 -2.06 -2.57 6.60
N GLY A 117 -2.78 -3.42 5.89
CA GLY A 117 -4.17 -3.77 6.20
C GLY A 117 -4.31 -4.45 7.56
N LEU A 118 -3.42 -5.39 7.88
CA LEU A 118 -3.40 -6.08 9.16
C LEU A 118 -3.11 -5.12 10.32
N ILE A 119 -2.10 -4.27 10.17
CA ILE A 119 -1.74 -3.26 11.18
C ILE A 119 -2.90 -2.28 11.41
N TRP A 120 -3.54 -1.82 10.34
CA TRP A 120 -4.69 -0.93 10.44
C TRP A 120 -5.86 -1.58 11.17
N ALA A 121 -6.19 -2.83 10.82
CA ALA A 121 -7.22 -3.60 11.53
C ALA A 121 -6.89 -3.75 13.03
N ALA A 122 -5.62 -3.97 13.37
CA ALA A 122 -5.18 -4.04 14.76
C ALA A 122 -5.32 -2.70 15.49
N ALA A 123 -4.99 -1.59 14.82
CA ALA A 123 -5.16 -0.24 15.37
C ALA A 123 -6.63 0.08 15.69
N LEU A 124 -7.55 -0.27 14.79
CA LEU A 124 -9.00 -0.03 14.99
C LEU A 124 -9.58 -0.76 16.21
N MET A 125 -8.97 -1.84 16.64
CA MET A 125 -9.40 -2.58 17.85
C MET A 125 -8.87 -1.98 19.15
N ARG A 126 -7.94 -1.03 19.06
CA ARG A 126 -7.39 -0.35 20.23
C ARG A 126 -8.34 0.78 20.69
N PRO A 127 -8.36 1.12 21.99
CA PRO A 127 -9.14 2.28 22.46
C PRO A 127 -8.74 3.59 21.77
N SER A 128 -7.45 3.78 21.47
CA SER A 128 -6.92 4.94 20.77
C SER A 128 -7.27 4.98 19.27
N LYS A 129 -7.58 3.82 18.68
CA LYS A 129 -7.73 3.62 17.23
C LYS A 129 -6.54 4.14 16.42
N SER A 130 -5.35 4.04 17.00
CA SER A 130 -4.09 4.58 16.49
C SER A 130 -3.00 3.52 16.45
N THR A 131 -2.08 3.65 15.49
CA THR A 131 -0.86 2.85 15.41
C THR A 131 0.25 3.40 16.31
N LYS A 132 0.16 4.67 16.72
CA LYS A 132 1.21 5.37 17.46
C LYS A 132 1.52 4.79 18.83
N ASP A 133 0.53 4.22 19.50
CA ASP A 133 0.68 3.58 20.80
C ASP A 133 0.72 2.04 20.71
N MET A 134 0.83 1.50 19.50
CA MET A 134 0.92 0.06 19.28
C MET A 134 2.37 -0.41 19.40
N GLU A 135 2.61 -1.33 20.33
CA GLU A 135 3.91 -1.98 20.47
C GLU A 135 4.03 -3.19 19.53
N LEU A 136 5.26 -3.47 19.10
CA LEU A 136 5.57 -4.64 18.28
C LEU A 136 5.04 -5.95 18.89
N LYS A 137 5.10 -6.09 20.21
CA LYS A 137 4.58 -7.28 20.92
C LYS A 137 3.09 -7.48 20.66
N SER A 138 2.31 -6.40 20.68
CA SER A 138 0.86 -6.43 20.40
C SER A 138 0.61 -6.81 18.95
N LEU A 139 1.35 -6.22 18.01
CA LEU A 139 1.25 -6.55 16.59
C LEU A 139 1.59 -8.04 16.34
N LYS A 140 2.68 -8.54 16.91
CA LYS A 140 3.07 -9.96 16.78
C LYS A 140 2.00 -10.92 17.29
N LYS A 141 1.31 -10.56 18.37
CA LYS A 141 0.19 -11.34 18.88
C LYS A 141 -0.97 -11.40 17.89
N LYS A 142 -1.34 -10.26 17.30
CA LYS A 142 -2.39 -10.18 16.27
C LYS A 142 -1.99 -10.92 14.99
N TYR A 143 -0.76 -10.76 14.56
CA TYR A 143 -0.20 -11.46 13.39
C TYR A 143 -0.32 -12.99 13.52
N LYS A 144 -0.01 -13.55 14.68
CA LYS A 144 -0.10 -14.99 14.97
C LYS A 144 -1.54 -15.51 15.10
N SER A 145 -2.49 -14.63 15.32
CA SER A 145 -3.90 -15.00 15.43
C SER A 145 -4.51 -15.22 14.03
N LYS A 146 -4.64 -16.46 13.62
CA LYS A 146 -5.07 -16.83 12.24
C LYS A 146 -6.46 -16.31 11.87
N GLY A 147 -7.36 -16.15 12.83
CA GLY A 147 -8.70 -15.64 12.57
C GLY A 147 -8.76 -14.10 12.50
N PHE A 148 -7.72 -13.42 12.99
CA PHE A 148 -7.67 -11.97 12.97
C PHE A 148 -7.20 -11.47 11.60
N ALA A 149 -7.94 -10.52 11.01
CA ALA A 149 -7.63 -9.96 9.68
C ALA A 149 -7.30 -11.08 8.66
N ALA A 150 -8.17 -12.09 8.58
CA ALA A 150 -7.96 -13.28 7.77
C ALA A 150 -7.84 -12.98 6.26
N GLY A 151 -8.37 -11.84 5.81
CA GLY A 151 -8.20 -11.34 4.45
C GLY A 151 -6.78 -10.87 4.12
N CYS A 152 -5.96 -10.58 5.13
CA CYS A 152 -4.56 -10.21 4.96
C CYS A 152 -3.68 -11.48 4.96
N SER A 153 -3.16 -11.85 3.82
CA SER A 153 -2.41 -13.10 3.62
C SER A 153 -1.04 -13.08 4.32
N ARG A 154 -0.89 -13.90 5.38
CA ARG A 154 0.40 -14.09 6.06
C ARG A 154 1.43 -14.71 5.13
N GLU A 155 1.00 -15.61 4.24
CA GLU A 155 1.89 -16.23 3.25
C GLU A 155 2.51 -15.19 2.31
N VAL A 156 1.73 -14.23 1.82
CA VAL A 156 2.23 -13.13 0.97
C VAL A 156 3.21 -12.26 1.74
N ILE A 157 2.89 -11.90 2.99
CA ILE A 157 3.77 -11.11 3.86
C ILE A 157 5.12 -11.82 4.08
N GLU A 158 5.09 -13.11 4.39
CA GLU A 158 6.30 -13.93 4.63
C GLU A 158 7.12 -14.09 3.35
N ARG A 159 6.50 -14.36 2.21
CA ARG A 159 7.17 -14.38 0.91
C ARG A 159 7.80 -13.03 0.58
N GLY A 160 7.13 -11.93 0.90
CA GLY A 160 7.67 -10.58 0.72
C GLY A 160 8.93 -10.33 1.55
N ALA A 161 8.93 -10.75 2.81
CA ALA A 161 10.12 -10.68 3.67
C ALA A 161 11.27 -11.53 3.10
N GLU A 162 10.99 -12.75 2.63
CA GLU A 162 11.98 -13.61 1.99
C GLU A 162 12.59 -12.99 0.72
N GLN A 163 11.77 -12.39 -0.13
CA GLN A 163 12.24 -11.70 -1.35
C GLN A 163 13.18 -10.53 -1.03
N LEU A 164 12.95 -9.84 0.09
CA LEU A 164 13.81 -8.76 0.58
C LEU A 164 15.05 -9.26 1.32
N GLY A 165 15.10 -10.55 1.66
CA GLY A 165 16.15 -11.10 2.53
C GLY A 165 16.03 -10.60 3.97
N TRP A 166 14.82 -10.25 4.43
CA TRP A 166 14.56 -9.72 5.76
C TRP A 166 13.92 -10.77 6.67
N GLU A 167 14.30 -10.72 7.94
CA GLU A 167 13.54 -11.40 8.97
C GLU A 167 12.14 -10.77 9.07
N LEU A 168 11.12 -11.61 9.27
CA LEU A 168 9.73 -11.14 9.41
C LEU A 168 9.59 -10.05 10.48
N GLN A 169 10.30 -10.17 11.59
CA GLN A 169 10.27 -9.17 12.65
C GLN A 169 10.75 -7.80 12.19
N LYS A 170 11.76 -7.73 11.30
CA LYS A 170 12.22 -6.48 10.70
C LYS A 170 11.11 -5.83 9.87
N LEU A 171 10.43 -6.60 9.03
CA LEU A 171 9.32 -6.12 8.21
C LEU A 171 8.16 -5.60 9.08
N LEU A 172 7.77 -6.34 10.11
CA LEU A 172 6.71 -5.92 11.06
C LEU A 172 7.09 -4.62 11.77
N THR A 173 8.32 -4.53 12.26
CA THR A 173 8.81 -3.35 13.00
C THR A 173 8.84 -2.11 12.11
N MET A 174 9.41 -2.21 10.92
CA MET A 174 9.54 -1.08 9.99
C MET A 174 8.17 -0.62 9.47
N THR A 175 7.29 -1.54 9.10
CA THR A 175 5.97 -1.18 8.58
C THR A 175 5.10 -0.54 9.67
N LEU A 176 5.16 -1.05 10.91
CA LEU A 176 4.47 -0.42 12.04
C LEU A 176 4.98 1.01 12.28
N GLN A 177 6.30 1.21 12.26
CA GLN A 177 6.90 2.53 12.42
C GLN A 177 6.49 3.48 11.29
N ALA A 178 6.53 3.01 10.04
CA ALA A 178 6.09 3.77 8.89
C ALA A 178 4.64 4.26 9.05
N MET A 179 3.74 3.37 9.44
CA MET A 179 2.33 3.72 9.64
C MET A 179 2.12 4.68 10.80
N ALA A 180 2.87 4.53 11.90
CA ALA A 180 2.82 5.46 13.02
C ALA A 180 3.32 6.86 12.64
N ASP A 181 4.42 6.94 11.89
CA ASP A 181 5.00 8.21 11.43
C ASP A 181 4.09 8.94 10.43
N CYS A 182 3.35 8.19 9.59
CA CYS A 182 2.52 8.74 8.53
C CYS A 182 1.04 8.92 8.93
N GLU A 183 0.62 8.48 10.09
CA GLU A 183 -0.80 8.41 10.49
C GLU A 183 -1.52 9.75 10.41
N ASP A 184 -0.89 10.84 10.90
CA ASP A 184 -1.50 12.17 10.91
C ASP A 184 -1.66 12.74 9.51
N GLU A 185 -0.70 12.50 8.62
CA GLU A 185 -0.78 12.92 7.23
C GLU A 185 -1.91 12.18 6.49
N ILE A 186 -2.00 10.87 6.64
CA ILE A 186 -3.07 10.06 6.03
C ILE A 186 -4.44 10.53 6.52
N LYS A 187 -4.57 10.74 7.82
CA LYS A 187 -5.82 11.24 8.41
C LYS A 187 -6.21 12.61 7.87
N SER A 188 -5.26 13.53 7.78
CA SER A 188 -5.48 14.87 7.23
C SER A 188 -5.94 14.82 5.77
N GLU A 189 -5.37 13.96 4.94
CA GLU A 189 -5.79 13.78 3.55
C GLU A 189 -7.20 13.16 3.46
N MET A 190 -7.53 12.20 4.30
CA MET A 190 -8.88 11.62 4.36
C MET A 190 -9.92 12.64 4.77
N ASP A 191 -9.64 13.50 5.76
CA ASP A 191 -10.54 14.57 6.18
C ASP A 191 -10.76 15.57 5.04
N ALA A 192 -9.73 15.91 4.26
CA ALA A 192 -9.82 16.79 3.09
C ALA A 192 -10.71 16.17 1.98
N GLU A 193 -10.61 14.86 1.74
CA GLU A 193 -11.45 14.17 0.76
C GLU A 193 -12.93 14.13 1.19
N GLU A 194 -13.23 13.94 2.47
CA GLU A 194 -14.60 13.98 2.99
C GLU A 194 -15.24 15.38 2.82
N ILE A 195 -14.48 16.44 3.13
CA ILE A 195 -14.93 17.83 2.93
C ILE A 195 -15.19 18.10 1.45
N GLY A 196 -14.29 17.66 0.57
CA GLY A 196 -14.46 17.82 -0.88
C GLY A 196 -15.73 17.14 -1.41
N ARG A 197 -16.08 15.96 -0.90
CA ARG A 197 -17.32 15.22 -1.26
C ARG A 197 -18.60 15.93 -0.78
N ALA A 198 -18.55 16.57 0.38
CA ALA A 198 -19.71 17.25 0.95
C ALA A 198 -20.09 18.54 0.19
N HIS A 199 -19.23 19.04 -0.68
CA HIS A 199 -19.43 20.27 -1.46
C HIS A 199 -19.73 20.03 -2.95
N VAL A 200 -19.89 18.78 -3.37
CA VAL A 200 -20.30 18.38 -4.72
C VAL A 200 -21.70 17.78 -4.71
#